data_f7d1c3739e5bdd047ad2e5fcf0576960
#
_entry.id   f7d1c3739e5bdd047ad2e5fcf0576960
#
_cell.length_a   1.000
_cell.length_b   1.000
_cell.length_c   1.000
_cell.angle_alpha   90.00
_cell.angle_beta   90.00
_cell.angle_gamma   90.00
#
_symmetry.space_group_name_H-M   'P 1'
#
loop_
_entity.id
_entity.type
_entity.pdbx_description
1 polymer ?
#
loop_
_entity_poly.entity_id
_entity_poly.type
_entity_poly.pdbx_seq_one_letter_code
_entity_poly.pdbx_strand_id
1 'polypeptide(L)'
;MTLLEKTYGNIDLIRVKSSEAILFCSLGKDSLVLLDLIYPKFDRIVCVFMYFVEGLEHIERWIGWAKAKYPRIEFVQIPHWNLTYILRSGMYCVPNPDVKLLKLADVVKAMQLKYGIYYTFLGMKKADGMNRRLMLKGYEANGYENKCIYH
;
A
#
# COMPACT_ATOMS: atom_id res chain seq x y z
N MET A 1 9.62 14.86 -19.06
CA MET A 1 9.68 13.61 -18.25
C MET A 1 8.25 13.15 -17.95
N THR A 2 7.92 11.97 -18.41
CA THR A 2 6.61 11.35 -18.19
C THR A 2 6.46 10.85 -16.74
N LEU A 3 5.22 10.59 -16.31
CA LEU A 3 4.95 10.01 -15.00
C LEU A 3 5.63 8.63 -14.87
N LEU A 4 5.62 7.85 -15.94
CA LEU A 4 6.25 6.52 -15.97
C LEU A 4 7.77 6.59 -15.79
N GLU A 5 8.44 7.52 -16.46
CA GLU A 5 9.88 7.73 -16.31
C GLU A 5 10.25 8.14 -14.88
N LYS A 6 9.45 9.00 -14.27
CA LYS A 6 9.62 9.37 -12.85
C LYS A 6 9.43 8.17 -11.93
N THR A 7 8.43 7.35 -12.20
CA THR A 7 8.17 6.12 -11.44
C THR A 7 9.35 5.16 -11.53
N TYR A 8 9.87 4.91 -12.72
CA TYR A 8 11.08 4.08 -12.90
C TYR A 8 12.28 4.65 -12.15
N GLY A 9 12.51 5.97 -12.25
CA GLY A 9 13.61 6.63 -11.54
C GLY A 9 13.53 6.43 -10.03
N ASN A 10 12.33 6.53 -9.44
CA ASN A 10 12.14 6.28 -8.02
C ASN A 10 12.33 4.82 -7.63
N ILE A 11 11.82 3.91 -8.43
CA ILE A 11 12.02 2.47 -8.20
C ILE A 11 13.50 2.14 -8.20
N ASP A 12 14.25 2.66 -9.17
CA ASP A 12 15.70 2.44 -9.27
C ASP A 12 16.46 3.06 -8.09
N LEU A 13 16.06 4.27 -7.67
CA LEU A 13 16.64 4.92 -6.49
C LEU A 13 16.47 4.07 -5.22
N ILE A 14 15.29 3.48 -5.04
CA ILE A 14 15.03 2.60 -3.89
C ILE A 14 15.74 1.27 -4.04
N ARG A 15 15.78 0.70 -5.25
CA ARG A 15 16.47 -0.56 -5.48
C ARG A 15 17.96 -0.50 -5.11
N VAL A 16 18.60 0.63 -5.34
CA VAL A 16 19.99 0.86 -4.90
C VAL A 16 20.13 0.76 -3.37
N LYS A 17 19.09 1.15 -2.63
CA LYS A 17 19.12 1.19 -1.16
C LYS A 17 18.60 -0.10 -0.52
N SER A 18 17.76 -0.86 -1.19
CA SER A 18 17.15 -2.08 -0.67
C SER A 18 16.79 -3.06 -1.76
N SER A 19 16.95 -4.34 -1.50
CA SER A 19 16.44 -5.43 -2.34
C SER A 19 15.04 -5.90 -1.96
N GLU A 20 14.49 -5.34 -0.88
CA GLU A 20 13.19 -5.71 -0.34
C GLU A 20 12.26 -4.49 -0.31
N ALA A 21 10.98 -4.72 -0.53
CA ALA A 21 9.96 -3.68 -0.52
C ALA A 21 8.62 -4.19 0.02
N ILE A 22 7.84 -3.27 0.60
CA ILE A 22 6.43 -3.49 0.91
C ILE A 22 5.60 -2.75 -0.13
N LEU A 23 4.56 -3.39 -0.63
CA LEU A 23 3.56 -2.77 -1.50
C LEU A 23 2.19 -2.88 -0.86
N PHE A 24 1.54 -1.75 -0.61
CA PHE A 24 0.12 -1.74 -0.27
C PHE A 24 -0.68 -1.90 -1.56
N CYS A 25 -1.24 -3.10 -1.74
CA CYS A 25 -1.90 -3.52 -2.96
C CYS A 25 -3.41 -3.64 -2.73
N SER A 26 -4.17 -2.68 -3.25
CA SER A 26 -5.64 -2.70 -3.18
C SER A 26 -6.27 -3.64 -4.22
N LEU A 27 -5.48 -4.31 -5.05
CA LEU A 27 -5.91 -5.07 -6.22
C LEU A 27 -6.57 -4.21 -7.32
N GLY A 28 -6.51 -2.89 -7.17
CA GLY A 28 -6.90 -1.95 -8.22
C GLY A 28 -5.80 -1.80 -9.28
N LYS A 29 -6.16 -1.20 -10.41
CA LYS A 29 -5.26 -1.06 -11.57
C LYS A 29 -3.91 -0.42 -11.23
N ASP A 30 -3.90 0.64 -10.42
CA ASP A 30 -2.67 1.37 -10.12
C ASP A 30 -1.70 0.56 -9.25
N SER A 31 -2.22 -0.15 -8.25
CA SER A 31 -1.40 -1.02 -7.42
C SER A 31 -0.88 -2.26 -8.18
N LEU A 32 -1.66 -2.79 -9.11
CA LEU A 32 -1.23 -3.91 -9.95
C LEU A 32 -0.17 -3.50 -10.97
N VAL A 33 -0.31 -2.32 -11.58
CA VAL A 33 0.74 -1.75 -12.44
C VAL A 33 2.03 -1.55 -11.63
N LEU A 34 1.92 -1.00 -10.44
CA LEU A 34 3.09 -0.78 -9.58
C LEU A 34 3.75 -2.10 -9.19
N LEU A 35 2.96 -3.14 -8.89
CA LEU A 35 3.48 -4.49 -8.63
C LEU A 35 4.26 -5.03 -9.85
N ASP A 36 3.70 -4.88 -11.04
CA ASP A 36 4.34 -5.32 -12.29
C ASP A 36 5.68 -4.61 -12.54
N LEU A 37 5.77 -3.33 -12.19
CA LEU A 37 6.99 -2.53 -12.34
C LEU A 37 8.07 -2.88 -11.32
N ILE A 38 7.70 -3.17 -10.07
CA ILE A 38 8.68 -3.46 -9.00
C ILE A 38 9.08 -4.94 -8.94
N TYR A 39 8.22 -5.85 -9.38
CA TYR A 39 8.44 -7.28 -9.26
C TYR A 39 9.77 -7.77 -9.87
N PRO A 40 10.16 -7.37 -11.10
CA PRO A 40 11.43 -7.81 -11.69
C PRO A 40 12.66 -7.20 -10.99
N LYS A 41 12.49 -6.16 -10.20
CA LYS A 41 13.60 -5.40 -9.62
C LYS A 41 13.91 -5.74 -8.17
N PHE A 42 12.93 -6.25 -7.41
CA PHE A 42 13.10 -6.57 -5.99
C PHE A 42 13.11 -8.08 -5.75
N ASP A 43 13.98 -8.52 -4.86
CA ASP A 43 14.13 -9.95 -4.55
C ASP A 43 13.00 -10.43 -3.63
N ARG A 44 12.53 -9.54 -2.74
CA ARG A 44 11.42 -9.83 -1.82
C ARG A 44 10.42 -8.68 -1.85
N ILE A 45 9.16 -9.02 -2.06
CA ILE A 45 8.05 -8.06 -2.01
C ILE A 45 6.97 -8.61 -1.11
N VAL A 46 6.58 -7.82 -0.11
CA VAL A 46 5.43 -8.10 0.75
C VAL A 46 4.26 -7.25 0.27
N CYS A 47 3.25 -7.90 -0.30
CA CYS A 47 2.02 -7.24 -0.72
C CYS A 47 1.02 -7.25 0.43
N VAL A 48 0.58 -6.07 0.85
CA VAL A 48 -0.38 -5.91 1.94
C VAL A 48 -1.72 -5.47 1.38
N PHE A 49 -2.73 -6.30 1.55
CA PHE A 49 -4.11 -5.98 1.22
C PHE A 49 -4.89 -5.67 2.50
N MET A 50 -5.58 -4.53 2.51
CA MET A 50 -6.41 -4.12 3.64
C MET A 50 -7.88 -4.38 3.30
N TYR A 51 -8.53 -5.27 4.05
CA TYR A 51 -9.92 -5.66 3.84
C TYR A 51 -10.88 -4.91 4.77
N PHE A 52 -12.10 -4.68 4.28
CA PHE A 52 -13.25 -4.31 5.12
C PHE A 52 -14.03 -5.54 5.58
N VAL A 53 -14.17 -6.51 4.70
CA VAL A 53 -14.78 -7.82 4.99
C VAL A 53 -13.78 -8.89 4.59
N GLU A 54 -13.44 -9.75 5.54
CA GLU A 54 -12.50 -10.84 5.32
C GLU A 54 -13.13 -11.96 4.50
N GLY A 55 -12.32 -12.58 3.64
CA GLY A 55 -12.70 -13.82 2.96
C GLY A 55 -13.72 -13.68 1.82
N LEU A 56 -13.88 -12.49 1.24
CA LEU A 56 -14.72 -12.33 0.06
C LEU A 56 -14.18 -13.12 -1.13
N GLU A 57 -15.00 -13.96 -1.71
CA GLU A 57 -14.61 -14.91 -2.77
C GLU A 57 -13.93 -14.24 -3.96
N HIS A 58 -14.46 -13.12 -4.43
CA HIS A 58 -13.85 -12.41 -5.56
C HIS A 58 -12.48 -11.83 -5.23
N ILE A 59 -12.25 -11.42 -3.99
CA ILE A 59 -10.94 -10.94 -3.50
C ILE A 59 -9.97 -12.11 -3.42
N GLU A 60 -10.39 -13.24 -2.87
CA GLU A 60 -9.57 -14.45 -2.78
C GLU A 60 -9.14 -14.95 -4.18
N ARG A 61 -10.01 -14.86 -5.18
CA ARG A 61 -9.68 -15.18 -6.56
C ARG A 61 -8.59 -14.25 -7.12
N TRP A 62 -8.71 -12.94 -6.88
CA TRP A 62 -7.70 -11.97 -7.32
C TRP A 62 -6.36 -12.16 -6.63
N ILE A 63 -6.38 -12.47 -5.34
CA ILE A 63 -5.16 -12.79 -4.58
C ILE A 63 -4.51 -14.06 -5.12
N GLY A 64 -5.30 -15.09 -5.39
CA GLY A 64 -4.82 -16.34 -6.00
C GLY A 64 -4.19 -16.11 -7.37
N TRP A 65 -4.82 -15.29 -8.20
CA TRP A 65 -4.27 -14.89 -9.49
C TRP A 65 -2.93 -14.13 -9.34
N ALA A 66 -2.86 -13.18 -8.42
CA ALA A 66 -1.64 -12.41 -8.18
C ALA A 66 -0.49 -13.30 -7.69
N LYS A 67 -0.76 -14.22 -6.77
CA LYS A 67 0.23 -15.19 -6.29
C LYS A 67 0.72 -16.12 -7.40
N ALA A 68 -0.15 -16.53 -8.30
CA ALA A 68 0.20 -17.38 -9.44
C ALA A 68 1.06 -16.63 -10.46
N LYS A 69 0.70 -15.37 -10.75
CA LYS A 69 1.43 -14.52 -11.69
C LYS A 69 2.78 -14.05 -11.14
N TYR A 70 2.86 -13.81 -9.84
CA TYR A 70 4.04 -13.28 -9.16
C TYR A 70 4.47 -14.22 -8.02
N PRO A 71 5.05 -15.39 -8.32
CA PRO A 71 5.27 -16.43 -7.29
C PRO A 71 6.22 -16.05 -6.16
N ARG A 72 7.02 -15.00 -6.31
CA ARG A 72 7.95 -14.54 -5.25
C ARG A 72 7.33 -13.58 -4.24
N ILE A 73 6.09 -13.10 -4.45
CA ILE A 73 5.46 -12.20 -3.51
C ILE A 73 4.97 -12.94 -2.26
N GLU A 74 5.09 -12.29 -1.11
CA GLU A 74 4.38 -12.63 0.11
C GLU A 74 3.10 -11.81 0.16
N PHE A 75 1.95 -12.45 0.20
CA PHE A 75 0.67 -11.74 0.22
C PHE A 75 0.06 -11.80 1.62
N VAL A 76 -0.21 -10.63 2.20
CA VAL A 76 -0.71 -10.48 3.58
C VAL A 76 -2.03 -9.73 3.55
N GLN A 77 -3.03 -10.23 4.26
CA GLN A 77 -4.32 -9.60 4.43
C GLN A 77 -4.47 -9.08 5.86
N ILE A 78 -4.82 -7.81 5.99
CA ILE A 78 -5.03 -7.17 7.29
C ILE A 78 -6.33 -6.35 7.26
N PRO A 79 -6.96 -6.08 8.42
CA PRO A 79 -8.09 -5.16 8.47
C PRO A 79 -7.71 -3.76 8.02
N HIS A 80 -8.60 -3.10 7.30
CA HIS A 80 -8.40 -1.72 6.86
C HIS A 80 -8.42 -0.77 8.07
N TRP A 81 -7.48 0.18 8.12
CA TRP A 81 -7.38 1.14 9.21
C TRP A 81 -8.68 1.93 9.46
N ASN A 82 -9.45 2.20 8.41
CA ASN A 82 -10.71 2.93 8.50
C ASN A 82 -11.80 2.18 9.28
N LEU A 83 -11.67 0.88 9.47
CA LEU A 83 -12.57 0.09 10.33
C LEU A 83 -12.56 0.59 11.78
N THR A 84 -11.46 1.14 12.25
CA THR A 84 -11.38 1.70 13.61
C THR A 84 -12.33 2.90 13.78
N TYR A 85 -12.47 3.72 12.75
CA TYR A 85 -13.42 4.84 12.73
C TYR A 85 -14.87 4.36 12.66
N ILE A 86 -15.15 3.35 11.86
CA ILE A 86 -16.48 2.73 11.73
C ILE A 86 -16.91 2.13 13.07
N LEU A 87 -16.05 1.35 13.71
CA LEU A 87 -16.34 0.70 14.99
C LEU A 87 -16.51 1.72 16.11
N ARG A 88 -15.69 2.75 16.15
CA ARG A 88 -15.78 3.79 17.19
C ARG A 88 -17.00 4.67 17.03
N SER A 89 -17.34 5.07 15.82
CA SER A 89 -18.49 5.95 15.53
C SER A 89 -19.83 5.23 15.56
N GLY A 90 -19.85 3.91 15.40
CA GLY A 90 -21.06 3.12 15.31
C GLY A 90 -21.72 3.18 13.93
N MET A 91 -21.01 3.53 12.89
CA MET A 91 -21.51 3.44 11.53
C MET A 91 -21.70 1.95 11.18
N TYR A 92 -22.95 1.54 10.94
CA TYR A 92 -23.36 0.14 10.67
C TYR A 92 -23.17 -0.86 11.82
N CYS A 93 -22.83 -0.42 13.01
CA CYS A 93 -22.62 -1.26 14.19
C CYS A 93 -22.87 -0.49 15.49
N VAL A 94 -22.83 -1.18 16.62
CA VAL A 94 -22.91 -0.51 17.94
C VAL A 94 -21.60 0.27 18.16
N PRO A 95 -21.67 1.57 18.54
CA PRO A 95 -20.48 2.36 18.82
C PRO A 95 -19.61 1.75 19.93
N ASN A 96 -18.30 1.71 19.72
CA ASN A 96 -17.35 1.33 20.74
C ASN A 96 -16.33 2.44 20.95
N PRO A 97 -16.47 3.27 22.02
CA PRO A 97 -15.58 4.40 22.27
C PRO A 97 -14.16 3.98 22.67
N ASP A 98 -13.95 2.73 23.06
CA ASP A 98 -12.64 2.22 23.48
C ASP A 98 -11.73 1.82 22.32
N VAL A 99 -12.26 1.79 21.09
CA VAL A 99 -11.48 1.49 19.90
C VAL A 99 -10.48 2.61 19.63
N LYS A 100 -9.20 2.26 19.57
CA LYS A 100 -8.14 3.18 19.19
C LYS A 100 -8.22 3.49 17.70
N LEU A 101 -8.29 4.77 17.35
CA LEU A 101 -8.26 5.21 15.95
C LEU A 101 -6.87 5.01 15.36
N LEU A 102 -6.82 4.37 14.20
CA LEU A 102 -5.61 4.17 13.41
C LEU A 102 -5.66 5.00 12.13
N LYS A 103 -4.50 5.41 11.66
CA LYS A 103 -4.29 6.04 10.36
C LYS A 103 -3.48 5.12 9.46
N LEU A 104 -3.47 5.41 8.17
CA LEU A 104 -2.66 4.66 7.21
C LEU A 104 -1.17 4.62 7.64
N ALA A 105 -0.64 5.74 8.12
CA ALA A 105 0.74 5.82 8.61
C ALA A 105 1.04 4.84 9.75
N ASP A 106 0.09 4.60 10.66
CA ASP A 106 0.25 3.63 11.75
C ASP A 106 0.37 2.20 11.20
N VAL A 107 -0.45 1.87 10.20
CA VAL A 107 -0.44 0.56 9.55
C VAL A 107 0.86 0.36 8.77
N VAL A 108 1.29 1.35 8.01
CA VAL A 108 2.57 1.32 7.28
C VAL A 108 3.72 1.04 8.24
N LYS A 109 3.78 1.77 9.34
CA LYS A 109 4.82 1.61 10.36
C LYS A 109 4.79 0.23 11.01
N ALA A 110 3.61 -0.28 11.32
CA ALA A 110 3.45 -1.62 11.89
C ALA A 110 3.95 -2.71 10.93
N MET A 111 3.66 -2.58 9.63
CA MET A 111 4.13 -3.53 8.61
C MET A 111 5.64 -3.45 8.42
N GLN A 112 6.20 -2.24 8.40
CA GLN A 112 7.65 -2.03 8.33
C GLN A 112 8.38 -2.71 9.51
N LEU A 113 7.87 -2.55 10.71
CA LEU A 113 8.43 -3.20 11.91
C LEU A 113 8.30 -4.72 11.87
N LYS A 114 7.12 -5.22 11.46
CA LYS A 114 6.84 -6.66 11.40
C LYS A 114 7.77 -7.41 10.45
N TYR A 115 8.02 -6.84 9.27
CA TYR A 115 8.80 -7.49 8.22
C TYR A 115 10.25 -7.03 8.14
N GLY A 116 10.64 -6.02 8.91
CA GLY A 116 11.99 -5.44 8.86
C GLY A 116 12.30 -4.73 7.54
N ILE A 117 11.26 -4.32 6.80
CA ILE A 117 11.39 -3.65 5.50
C ILE A 117 10.90 -2.21 5.65
N TYR A 118 11.75 -1.25 5.31
CA TYR A 118 11.42 0.17 5.48
C TYR A 118 10.79 0.80 4.25
N TYR A 119 11.14 0.34 3.06
CA TYR A 119 10.67 0.95 1.82
C TYR A 119 9.30 0.42 1.42
N THR A 120 8.34 1.34 1.32
CA THR A 120 6.93 1.02 1.08
C THR A 120 6.44 1.78 -0.14
N PHE A 121 5.82 1.06 -1.05
CA PHE A 121 5.17 1.61 -2.23
C PHE A 121 3.67 1.74 -2.01
N LEU A 122 3.12 2.88 -2.40
CA LEU A 122 1.70 3.20 -2.33
C LEU A 122 1.26 3.76 -3.69
N GLY A 123 0.26 3.17 -4.29
CA GLY A 123 -0.30 3.62 -5.57
C GLY A 123 -1.25 4.82 -5.41
N MET A 124 -0.72 5.96 -5.00
CA MET A 124 -1.48 7.19 -4.81
C MET A 124 -1.08 8.25 -5.83
N LYS A 125 -2.05 8.98 -6.36
CA LYS A 125 -1.82 10.08 -7.30
C LYS A 125 -2.45 11.36 -6.77
N LYS A 126 -1.81 12.50 -7.03
CA LYS A 126 -2.40 13.82 -6.78
C LYS A 126 -3.68 14.05 -7.60
N ALA A 127 -3.81 13.38 -8.73
CA ALA A 127 -4.98 13.44 -9.61
C ALA A 127 -6.21 12.70 -9.08
N ASP A 128 -6.04 11.81 -8.06
CA ASP A 128 -7.15 11.01 -7.51
C ASP A 128 -8.18 11.81 -6.72
N GLY A 129 -7.95 13.10 -6.49
CA GLY A 129 -8.88 14.01 -5.84
C GLY A 129 -8.20 15.02 -4.91
N MET A 130 -9.02 15.94 -4.39
CA MET A 130 -8.52 17.03 -3.54
C MET A 130 -7.86 16.52 -2.27
N ASN A 131 -8.44 15.52 -1.61
CA ASN A 131 -7.87 14.93 -0.39
C ASN A 131 -6.49 14.33 -0.63
N ARG A 132 -6.30 13.63 -1.77
CA ARG A 132 -5.00 13.09 -2.17
C ARG A 132 -4.01 14.20 -2.49
N ARG A 133 -4.48 15.26 -3.15
CA ARG A 133 -3.65 16.43 -3.46
C ARG A 133 -3.17 17.14 -2.20
N LEU A 134 -4.04 17.33 -1.22
CA LEU A 134 -3.68 17.93 0.07
C LEU A 134 -2.72 17.05 0.87
N MET A 135 -2.99 15.74 0.91
CA MET A 135 -2.16 14.76 1.61
C MET A 135 -0.74 14.68 1.02
N LEU A 136 -0.62 14.84 -0.31
CA LEU A 136 0.65 14.83 -1.01
C LEU A 136 1.24 16.24 -1.25
N LYS A 137 0.64 17.27 -0.63
CA LYS A 137 1.16 18.63 -0.70
C LYS A 137 2.51 18.71 0.00
N GLY A 138 3.48 19.34 -0.64
CA GLY A 138 4.82 19.45 -0.11
C GLY A 138 5.77 18.34 -0.55
N TYR A 139 5.23 17.23 -1.06
CA TYR A 139 6.04 16.24 -1.77
C TYR A 139 6.20 16.67 -3.22
N GLU A 140 7.39 16.55 -3.75
CA GLU A 140 7.59 16.67 -5.19
C GLU A 140 6.87 15.54 -5.92
N ALA A 141 6.93 15.51 -7.24
CA ALA A 141 6.14 14.58 -8.05
C ALA A 141 6.11 13.13 -7.56
N ASN A 142 7.11 12.78 -6.76
CA ASN A 142 7.19 11.49 -6.07
C ASN A 142 7.66 11.78 -4.64
N GLY A 143 6.75 11.75 -3.70
CA GLY A 143 7.08 11.98 -2.29
C GLY A 143 7.99 10.89 -1.75
N TYR A 144 9.06 11.30 -1.12
CA TYR A 144 9.97 10.44 -0.40
C TYR A 144 10.08 10.95 1.03
N GLU A 145 9.21 10.45 1.89
CA GLU A 145 9.24 10.76 3.31
C GLU A 145 9.08 9.48 4.11
N ASN A 146 9.81 9.39 5.23
CA ASN A 146 9.76 8.25 6.13
C ASN A 146 9.91 6.88 5.43
N LYS A 147 10.70 6.85 4.34
CA LYS A 147 10.93 5.67 3.52
C LYS A 147 9.66 5.13 2.81
N CYS A 148 8.66 5.97 2.65
CA CYS A 148 7.48 5.70 1.82
C CYS A 148 7.59 6.46 0.52
N ILE A 149 7.14 5.85 -0.57
CA ILE A 149 7.06 6.46 -1.89
C ILE A 149 5.60 6.58 -2.30
N TYR A 150 5.23 7.78 -2.72
CA TYR A 150 3.90 8.09 -3.23
C TYR A 150 3.99 8.37 -4.74
N HIS A 151 3.04 7.88 -5.48
CA HIS A 151 2.91 8.14 -6.92
C HIS A 151 1.70 8.98 -7.25
#